data_47c3b5aa0507d8ce379a3fc3d6a39df8
#
_entry.id   47c3b5aa0507d8ce379a3fc3d6a39df8
#
_cell.length_a   1.000
_cell.length_b   1.000
_cell.length_c   1.000
_cell.angle_alpha   90.00
_cell.angle_beta   90.00
_cell.angle_gamma   90.00
#
_symmetry.space_group_name_H-M   'P 1'
#
loop_
_entity.id
_entity.type
_entity.pdbx_description
1 polymer ?
#
loop_
_entity_poly.entity_id
_entity_poly.type
_entity_poly.pdbx_seq_one_letter_code
_entity_poly.pdbx_strand_id
1 'polypeptide(L)'
;MPDGFGFIRCENFLPGENDVYVAPSQIRRFNLKTGDIIVGNRRVKAATEKFAALLYIKTVNGYPLSATETRPNFEDLTPIFPNQRLHMENPREKTSVAMRVLDLLAPIGKGQRGMIVSPPKAGKTTLLKQVQKPLPPIIRTCI
;
A
#
# COMPACT_ATOMS: atom_id res chain seq x y z
N MET A 1 -13.38 -8.53 -8.67
CA MET A 1 -14.58 -8.36 -9.53
C MET A 1 -15.24 -9.72 -9.70
N PRO A 2 -16.57 -9.84 -9.73
CA PRO A 2 -17.25 -11.12 -9.83
C PRO A 2 -16.88 -11.92 -11.09
N ASP A 3 -16.52 -11.23 -12.16
CA ASP A 3 -16.16 -11.86 -13.46
C ASP A 3 -14.71 -12.36 -13.51
N GLY A 4 -13.95 -12.23 -12.45
CA GLY A 4 -12.59 -12.77 -12.31
C GLY A 4 -11.50 -12.08 -13.13
N PHE A 5 -11.78 -11.02 -13.89
CA PHE A 5 -10.77 -10.21 -14.58
C PHE A 5 -10.31 -9.02 -13.73
N GLY A 6 -9.20 -8.40 -14.10
CA GLY A 6 -8.65 -7.25 -13.40
C GLY A 6 -8.11 -6.17 -14.33
N PHE A 7 -7.78 -5.02 -13.75
CA PHE A 7 -7.10 -3.92 -14.43
C PHE A 7 -5.89 -3.47 -13.62
N ILE A 8 -4.77 -3.27 -14.31
CA ILE A 8 -3.61 -2.58 -13.75
C ILE A 8 -3.87 -1.09 -13.94
N ARG A 9 -3.95 -0.36 -12.83
CA ARG A 9 -4.11 1.09 -12.81
C ARG A 9 -2.77 1.75 -13.06
N CYS A 10 -2.70 2.61 -14.07
CA CYS A 10 -1.46 3.29 -14.44
C CYS A 10 -1.36 4.69 -13.84
N GLU A 11 -2.47 5.28 -13.42
CA GLU A 11 -2.54 6.66 -12.94
C GLU A 11 -3.16 6.71 -11.54
N ASN A 12 -2.31 6.83 -10.54
CA ASN A 12 -2.67 7.12 -9.14
C ASN A 12 -3.88 6.31 -8.60
N PHE A 13 -3.94 5.02 -8.94
CA PHE A 13 -4.97 4.04 -8.54
C PHE A 13 -6.39 4.31 -9.11
N LEU A 14 -6.59 5.41 -9.83
CA LEU A 14 -7.88 5.76 -10.43
C LEU A 14 -8.05 5.11 -11.81
N PRO A 15 -9.30 4.86 -12.25
CA PRO A 15 -9.58 4.43 -13.61
C PRO A 15 -9.06 5.44 -14.63
N GLY A 16 -8.30 4.97 -15.61
CA GLY A 16 -7.73 5.80 -16.68
C GLY A 16 -7.77 5.12 -18.03
N GLU A 17 -7.50 5.87 -19.09
CA GLU A 17 -7.46 5.36 -20.48
C GLU A 17 -6.26 4.45 -20.75
N ASN A 18 -5.20 4.60 -19.95
CA ASN A 18 -3.97 3.81 -20.06
C ASN A 18 -4.00 2.51 -19.25
N ASP A 19 -5.13 2.18 -18.64
CA ASP A 19 -5.28 0.94 -17.85
C ASP A 19 -5.02 -0.30 -18.71
N VAL A 20 -4.44 -1.32 -18.09
CA VAL A 20 -4.09 -2.57 -18.76
C VAL A 20 -4.99 -3.69 -18.26
N TYR A 21 -5.69 -4.33 -19.19
CA TYR A 21 -6.53 -5.47 -18.89
C TYR A 21 -5.71 -6.72 -18.54
N VAL A 22 -6.11 -7.41 -17.49
CA VAL A 22 -5.52 -8.65 -17.01
C VAL A 22 -6.55 -9.77 -17.10
N ALA A 23 -6.23 -10.82 -17.85
CA ALA A 23 -7.12 -11.95 -18.07
C ALA A 23 -7.28 -12.81 -16.80
N PRO A 24 -8.46 -13.44 -16.57
CA PRO A 24 -8.70 -14.32 -15.43
C PRO A 24 -7.71 -15.49 -15.33
N SER A 25 -7.25 -16.01 -16.46
CA SER A 25 -6.24 -17.06 -16.53
C SER A 25 -4.90 -16.62 -15.94
N GLN A 26 -4.48 -15.39 -16.20
CA GLN A 26 -3.24 -14.82 -15.65
C GLN A 26 -3.38 -14.55 -14.14
N ILE A 27 -4.52 -14.04 -13.70
CA ILE A 27 -4.81 -13.81 -12.27
C ILE A 27 -4.70 -15.12 -11.50
N ARG A 28 -5.33 -16.19 -11.99
CA ARG A 28 -5.29 -17.51 -11.34
C ARG A 28 -3.91 -18.15 -11.39
N ARG A 29 -3.25 -18.11 -12.55
CA ARG A 29 -1.94 -18.74 -12.76
C ARG A 29 -0.86 -18.13 -11.85
N PHE A 30 -0.85 -16.82 -11.67
CA PHE A 30 0.17 -16.10 -10.91
C PHE A 30 -0.30 -15.66 -9.51
N ASN A 31 -1.46 -16.13 -9.06
CA ASN A 31 -2.04 -15.79 -7.76
C ASN A 31 -2.04 -14.28 -7.51
N LEU A 32 -2.45 -13.49 -8.53
CA LEU A 32 -2.47 -12.03 -8.45
C LEU A 32 -3.59 -11.55 -7.55
N LYS A 33 -3.31 -10.53 -6.74
CA LYS A 33 -4.26 -9.95 -5.81
C LYS A 33 -4.41 -8.44 -6.04
N THR A 34 -5.54 -7.91 -5.62
CA THR A 34 -5.76 -6.46 -5.64
C THR A 34 -4.70 -5.77 -4.77
N GLY A 35 -4.07 -4.73 -5.32
CA GLY A 35 -2.97 -4.02 -4.66
C GLY A 35 -1.57 -4.48 -5.08
N ASP A 36 -1.44 -5.55 -5.88
CA ASP A 36 -0.14 -5.98 -6.39
C ASP A 36 0.45 -4.98 -7.40
N ILE A 37 1.73 -4.72 -7.27
CA ILE A 37 2.51 -3.93 -8.22
C ILE A 37 3.11 -4.89 -9.24
N ILE A 38 2.74 -4.74 -10.51
CA ILE A 38 3.13 -5.65 -11.59
C ILE A 38 4.10 -4.95 -12.54
N VAL A 39 5.22 -5.59 -12.83
CA VAL A 39 6.12 -5.20 -13.90
C VAL A 39 6.05 -6.24 -15.00
N GLY A 40 5.77 -5.81 -16.22
CA GLY A 40 5.60 -6.72 -17.35
C GLY A 40 5.46 -6.00 -18.68
N ASN A 41 5.17 -6.76 -19.71
CA ASN A 41 4.96 -6.25 -21.06
C ASN A 41 3.48 -6.26 -21.41
N ARG A 42 3.00 -5.17 -22.00
CA ARG A 42 1.64 -5.06 -22.53
C ARG A 42 1.62 -5.20 -24.04
N ARG A 43 0.54 -5.70 -24.59
CA ARG A 43 0.28 -5.67 -26.04
C ARG A 43 -0.07 -4.23 -26.46
N VAL A 44 0.37 -3.85 -27.65
CA VAL A 44 -0.08 -2.59 -28.25
C VAL A 44 -1.59 -2.69 -28.48
N LYS A 45 -2.32 -1.66 -28.06
CA LYS A 45 -3.77 -1.56 -28.20
C LYS A 45 -4.17 -1.57 -29.68
N ALA A 46 -5.05 -2.45 -30.08
CA ALA A 46 -5.67 -2.40 -31.41
C ALA A 46 -6.70 -1.26 -31.47
N ALA A 47 -6.97 -0.75 -32.69
CA ALA A 47 -7.89 0.38 -32.87
C ALA A 47 -9.32 0.11 -32.36
N THR A 48 -9.73 -1.17 -32.32
CA THR A 48 -11.04 -1.60 -31.86
C THR A 48 -11.11 -1.90 -30.35
N GLU A 49 -9.97 -1.95 -29.67
CA GLU A 49 -9.90 -2.31 -28.23
C GLU A 49 -9.90 -1.06 -27.36
N LYS A 50 -10.63 -1.09 -26.26
CA LYS A 50 -10.67 0.02 -25.30
C LYS A 50 -9.41 0.07 -24.42
N PHE A 51 -8.85 -1.08 -24.04
CA PHE A 51 -7.69 -1.20 -23.17
C PHE A 51 -6.63 -2.11 -23.80
N ALA A 52 -5.35 -1.83 -23.47
CA ALA A 52 -4.26 -2.73 -23.80
C ALA A 52 -4.36 -4.00 -22.91
N ALA A 53 -3.88 -5.13 -23.40
CA ALA A 53 -3.85 -6.37 -22.63
C ALA A 53 -2.46 -6.68 -22.09
N LEU A 54 -2.37 -7.25 -20.89
CA LEU A 54 -1.12 -7.75 -20.32
C LEU A 54 -0.70 -9.02 -21.08
N LEU A 55 0.53 -9.02 -21.60
CA LEU A 55 1.11 -10.17 -22.29
C LEU A 55 1.93 -11.05 -21.35
N TYR A 56 2.88 -10.43 -20.68
CA TYR A 56 3.87 -11.14 -19.87
C TYR A 56 4.17 -10.38 -18.59
N ILE A 57 4.28 -11.11 -17.48
CA ILE A 57 4.65 -10.58 -16.17
C ILE A 57 6.10 -10.96 -15.90
N LYS A 58 6.93 -9.99 -15.52
CA LYS A 58 8.31 -10.18 -15.11
C LYS A 58 8.42 -10.34 -13.60
N THR A 59 7.83 -9.39 -12.87
CA THR A 59 7.88 -9.39 -11.41
C THR A 59 6.55 -8.92 -10.83
N VAL A 60 6.26 -9.38 -9.61
CA VAL A 60 5.13 -8.93 -8.79
C VAL A 60 5.68 -8.43 -7.47
N ASN A 61 5.36 -7.19 -7.09
CA ASN A 61 5.87 -6.52 -5.89
C ASN A 61 7.41 -6.51 -5.79
N GLY A 62 8.10 -6.50 -6.94
CA GLY A 62 9.57 -6.55 -7.00
C GLY A 62 10.18 -7.96 -6.90
N TYR A 63 9.36 -9.00 -6.66
CA TYR A 63 9.81 -10.39 -6.57
C TYR A 63 9.57 -11.16 -7.87
N PRO A 64 10.37 -12.21 -8.16
CA PRO A 64 10.14 -13.10 -9.29
C PRO A 64 8.84 -13.89 -9.12
N LEU A 65 8.27 -14.37 -10.22
CA LEU A 65 6.97 -15.08 -10.23
C LEU A 65 6.95 -16.33 -9.35
N SER A 66 8.07 -17.03 -9.21
CA SER A 66 8.18 -18.21 -8.33
C SER A 66 7.84 -17.90 -6.86
N ALA A 67 8.11 -16.69 -6.41
CA ALA A 67 7.80 -16.26 -5.04
C ALA A 67 6.31 -15.93 -4.83
N THR A 68 5.56 -15.67 -5.91
CA THR A 68 4.13 -15.34 -5.80
C THR A 68 3.23 -16.58 -5.70
N GLU A 69 3.66 -17.72 -6.22
CA GLU A 69 2.89 -18.96 -6.19
C GLU A 69 2.70 -19.49 -4.76
N THR A 70 3.70 -19.30 -3.90
CA THR A 70 3.70 -19.77 -2.50
C THR A 70 3.18 -18.74 -1.50
N ARG A 71 2.70 -17.59 -1.97
CA ARG A 71 2.24 -16.49 -1.11
C ARG A 71 0.94 -16.87 -0.39
N PRO A 72 0.91 -16.83 0.97
CA PRO A 72 -0.32 -17.06 1.73
C PRO A 72 -1.35 -15.94 1.46
N ASN A 73 -2.62 -16.23 1.66
CA ASN A 73 -3.65 -15.21 1.66
C ASN A 73 -3.57 -14.40 2.96
N PHE A 74 -4.05 -13.16 2.91
CA PHE A 74 -4.06 -12.29 4.08
C PHE A 74 -4.92 -12.88 5.22
N GLU A 75 -6.01 -13.53 4.87
CA GLU A 75 -6.94 -14.18 5.80
C GLU A 75 -6.31 -15.38 6.52
N ASP A 76 -5.32 -16.03 5.89
CA ASP A 76 -4.61 -17.20 6.44
C ASP A 76 -3.46 -16.80 7.38
N LEU A 77 -3.13 -15.49 7.46
CA LEU A 77 -2.06 -14.99 8.31
C LEU A 77 -2.50 -14.97 9.78
N THR A 78 -1.62 -15.41 10.66
CA THR A 78 -1.85 -15.33 12.12
C THR A 78 -1.85 -13.87 12.57
N PRO A 79 -2.93 -13.35 13.16
CA PRO A 79 -2.95 -11.99 13.70
C PRO A 79 -2.00 -11.89 14.90
N ILE A 80 -1.14 -10.88 14.88
CA ILE A 80 -0.21 -10.58 15.97
C ILE A 80 -0.45 -9.16 16.48
N PHE A 81 -0.13 -8.93 17.76
CA PHE A 81 -0.14 -7.57 18.29
C PHE A 81 0.96 -6.72 17.64
N PRO A 82 0.79 -5.38 17.56
CA PRO A 82 1.79 -4.46 17.06
C PRO A 82 3.04 -4.45 17.95
N ASN A 83 3.98 -5.35 17.69
CA ASN A 83 5.20 -5.56 18.49
C ASN A 83 6.40 -4.73 17.98
N GLN A 84 6.28 -4.09 16.81
CA GLN A 84 7.31 -3.22 16.25
C GLN A 84 6.93 -1.76 16.47
N ARG A 85 7.59 -1.11 17.44
CA ARG A 85 7.36 0.30 17.75
C ARG A 85 7.81 1.22 16.62
N LEU A 86 7.01 2.25 16.36
CA LEU A 86 7.38 3.39 15.54
C LEU A 86 7.96 4.48 16.45
N HIS A 87 9.17 4.95 16.13
CA HIS A 87 9.79 6.07 16.84
C HIS A 87 9.41 7.38 16.16
N MET A 88 8.69 8.23 16.89
CA MET A 88 8.24 9.53 16.40
C MET A 88 9.29 10.63 16.67
N GLU A 89 10.13 10.45 17.67
CA GLU A 89 11.25 11.33 17.94
C GLU A 89 12.42 11.02 17.00
N ASN A 90 12.88 12.02 16.25
CA ASN A 90 14.08 11.93 15.42
C ASN A 90 15.24 12.66 16.10
N PRO A 91 16.30 11.98 16.57
CA PRO A 91 17.42 12.61 17.25
C PRO A 91 18.20 13.61 16.39
N ARG A 92 18.06 13.49 15.04
CA ARG A 92 18.78 14.34 14.07
C ARG A 92 18.04 15.63 13.72
N GLU A 93 16.80 15.76 14.09
CA GLU A 93 15.96 16.93 13.80
C GLU A 93 15.44 17.53 15.12
N LYS A 94 15.16 18.82 15.09
CA LYS A 94 14.53 19.51 16.22
C LYS A 94 13.10 18.97 16.39
N THR A 95 12.97 17.90 17.15
CA THR A 95 11.71 17.18 17.36
C THR A 95 10.78 17.99 18.23
N SER A 96 9.50 18.03 17.91
CA SER A 96 8.52 18.71 18.75
C SER A 96 8.31 17.97 20.07
N VAL A 97 8.07 18.73 21.14
CA VAL A 97 7.73 18.15 22.46
C VAL A 97 6.56 17.16 22.35
N ALA A 98 5.60 17.44 21.47
CA ALA A 98 4.45 16.55 21.28
C ALA A 98 4.85 15.15 20.79
N MET A 99 5.84 15.03 19.89
CA MET A 99 6.32 13.73 19.41
C MET A 99 7.03 12.94 20.50
N ARG A 100 7.80 13.63 21.33
CA ARG A 100 8.45 13.01 22.48
C ARG A 100 7.44 12.53 23.54
N VAL A 101 6.43 13.34 23.82
CA VAL A 101 5.34 12.98 24.72
C VAL A 101 4.57 11.77 24.18
N LEU A 102 4.29 11.74 22.87
CA LEU A 102 3.63 10.61 22.21
C LEU A 102 4.45 9.34 22.36
N ASP A 103 5.75 9.41 22.11
CA ASP A 103 6.64 8.25 22.25
C ASP A 103 6.74 7.71 23.69
N LEU A 104 6.64 8.58 24.67
CA LEU A 104 6.76 8.20 26.08
C LEU A 104 5.44 7.65 26.66
N LEU A 105 4.31 8.30 26.35
CA LEU A 105 3.03 8.01 27.01
C LEU A 105 2.08 7.16 26.14
N ALA A 106 2.19 7.23 24.82
CA ALA A 106 1.31 6.53 23.90
C ALA A 106 2.10 5.94 22.71
N PRO A 107 3.03 5.01 22.95
CA PRO A 107 3.84 4.43 21.88
C PRO A 107 2.95 3.74 20.85
N ILE A 108 3.27 3.98 19.57
CA ILE A 108 2.52 3.44 18.43
C ILE A 108 3.34 2.34 17.76
N GLY A 109 2.71 1.21 17.51
CA GLY A 109 3.30 0.10 16.76
C GLY A 109 2.86 0.07 15.29
N LYS A 110 3.64 -0.60 14.44
CA LYS A 110 3.27 -0.84 13.05
C LYS A 110 1.99 -1.67 12.97
N GLY A 111 1.02 -1.21 12.15
CA GLY A 111 -0.29 -1.85 12.02
C GLY A 111 -1.30 -1.48 13.10
N GLN A 112 -0.92 -0.69 14.10
CA GLN A 112 -1.83 -0.24 15.14
C GLN A 112 -2.82 0.78 14.59
N ARG A 113 -4.08 0.65 15.01
CA ARG A 113 -5.13 1.65 14.78
C ARG A 113 -5.18 2.59 15.98
N GLY A 114 -5.03 3.89 15.73
CA GLY A 114 -5.09 4.93 16.75
C GLY A 114 -6.15 5.96 16.42
N MET A 115 -6.75 6.54 17.46
CA MET A 115 -7.71 7.63 17.31
C MET A 115 -7.26 8.82 18.17
N ILE A 116 -7.21 10.01 17.55
CA ILE A 116 -6.91 11.26 18.24
C ILE A 116 -8.22 11.97 18.55
N VAL A 117 -8.58 12.02 19.83
CA VAL A 117 -9.76 12.71 20.32
C VAL A 117 -9.36 13.99 21.02
N SER A 118 -9.91 15.11 20.58
CA SER A 118 -9.68 16.41 21.22
C SER A 118 -10.77 17.42 20.82
N PRO A 119 -10.97 18.49 21.61
CA PRO A 119 -11.90 19.58 21.27
C PRO A 119 -11.57 20.23 19.91
N PRO A 120 -12.49 20.97 19.30
CA PRO A 120 -12.20 21.80 18.15
C PRO A 120 -11.04 22.76 18.41
N LYS A 121 -10.25 23.06 17.37
CA LYS A 121 -9.09 23.99 17.42
C LYS A 121 -7.94 23.58 18.36
N ALA A 122 -7.91 22.37 18.89
CA ALA A 122 -6.85 21.86 19.79
C ALA A 122 -5.57 21.39 19.06
N GLY A 123 -5.41 21.66 17.77
CA GLY A 123 -4.19 21.33 17.03
C GLY A 123 -4.11 19.91 16.46
N LYS A 124 -5.22 19.17 16.31
CA LYS A 124 -5.25 17.79 15.74
C LYS A 124 -4.49 17.67 14.43
N THR A 125 -4.77 18.55 13.47
CA THR A 125 -4.12 18.54 12.15
C THR A 125 -2.61 18.80 12.25
N THR A 126 -2.19 19.67 13.16
CA THR A 126 -0.77 19.95 13.42
C THR A 126 -0.07 18.71 13.96
N LEU A 127 -0.71 18.00 14.92
CA LEU A 127 -0.20 16.76 15.47
C LEU A 127 -0.09 15.67 14.39
N LEU A 128 -1.12 15.48 13.57
CA LEU A 128 -1.10 14.52 12.46
C LEU A 128 0.01 14.79 11.45
N LYS A 129 0.21 16.06 11.07
CA LYS A 129 1.32 16.46 10.19
C LYS A 129 2.69 16.17 10.80
N GLN A 130 2.83 16.31 12.13
CA GLN A 130 4.06 15.98 12.83
C GLN A 130 4.31 14.48 12.91
N VAL A 131 3.27 13.68 13.17
CA VAL A 131 3.33 12.22 13.18
C VAL A 131 3.72 11.67 11.80
N GLN A 132 3.24 12.27 10.72
CA GLN A 132 3.54 11.83 9.37
C GLN A 132 5.04 11.98 8.99
N LYS A 133 5.73 12.99 9.50
CA LYS A 133 7.12 13.29 9.11
C LYS A 133 8.13 12.17 9.38
N PRO A 134 8.18 11.54 10.57
CA PRO A 134 9.13 10.48 10.88
C PRO A 134 8.79 9.15 10.23
N LEU A 135 7.56 8.97 9.69
CA LEU A 135 7.16 7.73 9.06
C LEU A 135 7.91 7.52 7.73
N PRO A 136 8.37 6.29 7.43
CA PRO A 136 9.00 5.98 6.16
C PRO A 136 8.03 6.22 4.99
N PRO A 137 8.54 6.51 3.77
CA PRO A 137 7.71 6.87 2.60
C PRO A 137 6.60 5.86 2.28
N ILE A 138 6.86 4.57 2.48
CA ILE A 138 5.89 3.49 2.23
C ILE A 138 4.66 3.61 3.15
N ILE A 139 4.87 4.03 4.40
CA ILE A 139 3.77 4.19 5.37
C ILE A 139 3.00 5.50 5.11
N ARG A 140 3.66 6.52 4.57
CA ARG A 140 3.01 7.80 4.21
C ARG A 140 1.93 7.66 3.14
N THR A 141 2.01 6.62 2.31
CA THR A 141 1.07 6.39 1.20
C THR A 141 -0.22 5.72 1.66
N CYS A 142 -0.28 5.21 2.88
CA CYS A 142 -1.43 4.46 3.43
C CYS A 142 -2.34 5.30 4.36
N ILE A 143 -2.15 6.62 4.45
CA ILE A 143 -2.94 7.52 5.31
C ILE A 143 -3.96 8.32 4.51
#